data_75e95e300d6e108f0a33ee716463c314
#
_entry.id   75e95e300d6e108f0a33ee716463c314
#
_cell.length_a   1.000
_cell.length_b   1.000
_cell.length_c   1.000
_cell.angle_alpha   90.00
_cell.angle_beta   90.00
_cell.angle_gamma   90.00
#
_symmetry.space_group_name_H-M   'P 1'
#
loop_
_entity.id
_entity.type
_entity.pdbx_description
1 polymer ?
#
loop_
_entity_poly.entity_id
_entity_poly.type
_entity_poly.pdbx_seq_one_letter_code
_entity_poly.pdbx_strand_id
1 'polypeptide(L)'
;MHPAAVSFKLPTLPKASQKPDEDGEEYNEGLLAARESSDLATASLALGRLSSGKRHCASTSSRLLKRIGLLSFYLVILLLALNGLYHLVRPYSGTVAQYIHWPGSLSQDDLSCSCGDSIAEALTRSCRYDTLSAAWLPPHCRDDELTARFDAAGPGDGGAWTYYADQSGNSTMTLAEIAQLPGNDTHEFFYMTYRWHVFHCSFYWRKLHRMVHGVEGAAKRIEYRSDSESHIDHCEGIFTLNYPLDAIATGSGVSLNADRIPNIHE
;
A
#
# COMPACT_ATOMS: atom_id res chain seq x y z
N MET A 1 7.47 36.43 -24.12
CA MET A 1 6.01 36.31 -23.89
C MET A 1 5.81 35.04 -23.06
N HIS A 2 5.52 35.19 -21.77
CA HIS A 2 5.36 34.03 -20.89
C HIS A 2 3.98 33.42 -21.11
N PRO A 3 3.86 32.08 -21.24
CA PRO A 3 2.57 31.44 -21.24
C PRO A 3 1.99 31.47 -19.82
N ALA A 4 0.75 31.91 -19.71
CA ALA A 4 0.04 31.98 -18.46
C ALA A 4 -0.19 30.58 -17.88
N ALA A 5 0.25 30.37 -16.65
CA ALA A 5 -0.06 29.20 -15.87
C ALA A 5 -1.59 29.09 -15.72
N VAL A 6 -2.20 28.05 -16.25
CA VAL A 6 -3.61 27.75 -16.00
C VAL A 6 -3.72 27.22 -14.58
N SER A 7 -3.95 28.16 -13.65
CA SER A 7 -4.31 27.84 -12.27
C SER A 7 -5.71 27.22 -12.26
N PHE A 8 -5.79 25.93 -12.02
CA PHE A 8 -7.05 25.26 -11.71
C PHE A 8 -7.52 25.74 -10.34
N LYS A 9 -8.39 26.75 -10.32
CA LYS A 9 -9.15 27.10 -9.12
C LYS A 9 -10.17 25.99 -8.91
N LEU A 10 -9.90 25.04 -7.99
CA LEU A 10 -10.93 24.16 -7.46
C LEU A 10 -12.10 25.03 -6.95
N PRO A 11 -13.35 24.67 -7.25
CA PRO A 11 -14.49 25.33 -6.64
C PRO A 11 -14.42 25.11 -5.12
N THR A 12 -14.44 26.19 -4.36
CA THR A 12 -14.52 26.15 -2.90
C THR A 12 -15.81 25.45 -2.50
N LEU A 13 -15.67 24.28 -1.87
CA LEU A 13 -16.80 23.56 -1.28
C LEU A 13 -17.50 24.44 -0.25
N PRO A 14 -18.85 24.50 -0.24
CA PRO A 14 -19.60 25.13 0.84
C PRO A 14 -19.31 24.35 2.13
N LYS A 15 -18.92 25.06 3.19
CA LYS A 15 -18.76 24.51 4.54
C LYS A 15 -20.07 23.84 4.94
N ALA A 16 -20.05 22.52 5.07
CA ALA A 16 -21.13 21.78 5.68
C ALA A 16 -21.25 22.24 7.14
N SER A 17 -22.42 22.76 7.47
CA SER A 17 -22.84 23.07 8.84
C SER A 17 -22.90 21.75 9.61
N GLN A 18 -21.95 21.50 10.48
CA GLN A 18 -22.02 20.43 11.45
C GLN A 18 -23.08 20.79 12.48
N LYS A 19 -24.19 20.07 12.46
CA LYS A 19 -25.05 19.88 13.63
C LYS A 19 -24.41 18.78 14.48
N PRO A 20 -24.33 18.95 15.81
CA PRO A 20 -23.93 17.85 16.67
C PRO A 20 -25.12 16.91 16.84
N ASP A 21 -25.01 15.69 16.35
CA ASP A 21 -25.88 14.59 16.71
C ASP A 21 -25.29 13.95 17.98
N GLU A 22 -25.84 14.33 19.12
CA GLU A 22 -25.90 13.53 20.34
C GLU A 22 -26.82 12.37 20.02
N ASP A 23 -26.29 11.14 19.94
CA ASP A 23 -26.97 9.86 20.24
C ASP A 23 -26.09 8.73 19.67
N GLY A 24 -25.23 8.13 20.50
CA GLY A 24 -24.38 6.99 20.06
C GLY A 24 -23.52 6.33 21.12
N GLU A 25 -23.79 6.57 22.42
CA GLU A 25 -23.16 5.82 23.50
C GLU A 25 -24.16 4.98 24.29
N GLU A 26 -24.72 3.94 23.68
CA GLU A 26 -25.41 2.89 24.43
C GLU A 26 -25.45 1.55 23.70
N TYR A 27 -24.29 0.96 23.37
CA TYR A 27 -24.27 -0.42 22.83
C TYR A 27 -23.03 -1.26 23.19
N ASN A 28 -22.34 -0.99 24.30
CA ASN A 28 -21.18 -1.83 24.62
C ASN A 28 -20.99 -2.21 26.11
N GLU A 29 -21.96 -1.96 27.00
CA GLU A 29 -21.87 -2.46 28.39
C GLU A 29 -22.62 -3.76 28.68
N GLY A 30 -23.33 -4.32 27.74
CA GLY A 30 -24.15 -5.53 27.93
C GLY A 30 -23.42 -6.87 27.81
N LEU A 31 -22.16 -6.92 27.38
CA LEU A 31 -21.50 -8.20 27.04
C LEU A 31 -20.40 -8.65 28.03
N LEU A 32 -20.07 -7.87 29.06
CA LEU A 32 -19.05 -8.24 30.06
C LEU A 32 -19.60 -8.65 31.43
N ALA A 33 -20.90 -8.52 31.69
CA ALA A 33 -21.50 -8.85 32.98
C ALA A 33 -22.07 -10.28 33.11
N ALA A 34 -21.99 -11.11 32.07
CA ALA A 34 -22.56 -12.45 32.07
C ALA A 34 -21.57 -13.61 32.25
N ARG A 35 -20.30 -13.34 32.63
CA ARG A 35 -19.28 -14.41 32.73
C ARG A 35 -18.64 -14.59 34.11
N GLU A 36 -19.20 -14.01 35.16
CA GLU A 36 -18.62 -14.10 36.52
C GLU A 36 -19.53 -14.72 37.60
N SER A 37 -20.52 -15.55 37.26
CA SER A 37 -21.34 -16.14 38.31
C SER A 37 -21.60 -17.64 38.18
N SER A 38 -20.67 -18.46 37.71
CA SER A 38 -20.86 -19.91 37.67
C SER A 38 -19.77 -20.81 38.27
N ASP A 39 -18.75 -20.26 38.96
CA ASP A 39 -17.68 -21.10 39.53
C ASP A 39 -17.51 -21.02 41.04
N LEU A 40 -18.60 -20.93 41.80
CA LEU A 40 -18.52 -20.94 43.28
C LEU A 40 -19.63 -21.82 43.90
N ALA A 41 -19.68 -23.09 43.52
CA ALA A 41 -20.44 -24.08 44.29
C ALA A 41 -20.02 -25.49 43.85
N THR A 42 -18.95 -26.04 44.36
CA THR A 42 -18.80 -27.48 44.67
C THR A 42 -17.41 -27.78 45.20
N ALA A 43 -17.17 -27.42 46.48
CA ALA A 43 -16.07 -28.02 47.25
C ALA A 43 -16.45 -28.04 48.74
N SER A 44 -17.36 -28.93 49.09
CA SER A 44 -17.52 -29.35 50.46
C SER A 44 -18.19 -30.74 50.49
N LEU A 45 -17.55 -31.62 51.22
CA LEU A 45 -18.00 -32.96 51.67
C LEU A 45 -17.25 -34.12 51.01
N ALA A 46 -16.18 -34.54 51.67
CA ALA A 46 -15.99 -35.95 52.10
C ALA A 46 -14.76 -36.08 52.98
N LEU A 47 -14.91 -35.79 54.29
CA LEU A 47 -14.09 -36.43 55.31
C LEU A 47 -14.59 -37.83 55.52
N GLY A 48 -13.76 -38.81 55.22
CA GLY A 48 -13.99 -40.22 55.47
C GLY A 48 -12.67 -40.89 55.82
N ARG A 49 -12.36 -40.90 57.11
CA ARG A 49 -11.42 -41.75 57.85
C ARG A 49 -11.31 -43.15 57.27
N LEU A 50 -10.08 -43.66 57.10
CA LEU A 50 -9.71 -44.99 57.58
C LEU A 50 -8.16 -45.11 57.70
N SER A 51 -7.85 -45.58 58.85
CA SER A 51 -6.57 -45.84 59.53
C SER A 51 -5.84 -47.06 58.95
N SER A 52 -4.52 -47.04 59.21
CA SER A 52 -3.68 -48.18 59.54
C SER A 52 -2.81 -48.86 58.46
N GLY A 53 -1.55 -48.78 58.68
CA GLY A 53 -0.70 -49.94 58.47
C GLY A 53 0.52 -49.81 57.56
N LYS A 54 1.67 -49.46 58.20
CA LYS A 54 2.99 -50.00 57.88
C LYS A 54 3.50 -50.07 56.45
N ARG A 55 4.49 -49.30 56.08
CA ARG A 55 5.89 -49.79 56.05
C ARG A 55 6.82 -48.69 55.54
N HIS A 56 7.81 -48.33 56.33
CA HIS A 56 9.02 -47.68 55.95
C HIS A 56 9.77 -48.54 54.95
N CYS A 57 9.99 -48.10 53.73
CA CYS A 57 11.11 -48.30 52.84
C CYS A 57 10.74 -47.99 51.38
N ALA A 58 10.65 -46.74 50.99
CA ALA A 58 10.65 -46.28 49.59
C ALA A 58 10.62 -44.74 49.48
N SER A 59 11.29 -44.02 50.41
CA SER A 59 11.13 -42.58 50.49
C SER A 59 12.09 -41.77 49.59
N THR A 60 13.14 -42.36 49.05
CA THR A 60 14.13 -41.65 48.23
C THR A 60 13.81 -41.73 46.73
N SER A 61 13.32 -42.88 46.25
CA SER A 61 12.96 -43.04 44.85
C SER A 61 11.77 -42.18 44.40
N SER A 62 10.73 -42.04 45.25
CA SER A 62 9.56 -41.25 44.91
C SER A 62 9.84 -39.75 44.88
N ARG A 63 10.75 -39.24 45.69
CA ARG A 63 11.19 -37.85 45.66
C ARG A 63 12.03 -37.54 44.42
N LEU A 64 12.88 -38.47 44.01
CA LEU A 64 13.69 -38.31 42.79
C LEU A 64 12.79 -38.33 41.52
N LEU A 65 11.85 -39.25 41.42
CA LEU A 65 10.88 -39.31 40.34
C LEU A 65 10.01 -38.04 40.26
N LYS A 66 9.55 -37.49 41.41
CA LYS A 66 8.80 -36.23 41.42
C LYS A 66 9.65 -35.02 41.00
N ARG A 67 10.95 -34.99 41.36
CA ARG A 67 11.88 -33.93 40.93
C ARG A 67 12.14 -34.04 39.42
N ILE A 68 12.36 -35.24 38.90
CA ILE A 68 12.56 -35.48 37.45
C ILE A 68 11.29 -35.05 36.69
N GLY A 69 10.09 -35.44 37.14
CA GLY A 69 8.85 -35.07 36.53
C GLY A 69 8.64 -33.55 36.50
N LEU A 70 8.98 -32.88 37.63
CA LEU A 70 8.88 -31.41 37.72
C LEU A 70 9.87 -30.71 36.78
N LEU A 71 11.11 -31.18 36.73
CA LEU A 71 12.13 -30.65 35.80
C LEU A 71 11.73 -30.84 34.34
N SER A 72 11.20 -32.03 33.98
CA SER A 72 10.70 -32.31 32.63
C SER A 72 9.53 -31.39 32.27
N PHE A 73 8.63 -31.13 33.20
CA PHE A 73 7.51 -30.19 33.01
C PHE A 73 7.98 -28.76 32.75
N TYR A 74 8.91 -28.25 33.55
CA TYR A 74 9.49 -26.92 33.31
C TYR A 74 10.28 -26.84 32.02
N LEU A 75 10.99 -27.91 31.63
CA LEU A 75 11.68 -27.97 30.34
C LEU A 75 10.72 -27.86 29.17
N VAL A 76 9.58 -28.57 29.22
CA VAL A 76 8.54 -28.51 28.19
C VAL A 76 7.97 -27.09 28.11
N ILE A 77 7.64 -26.47 29.26
CA ILE A 77 7.14 -25.09 29.27
C ILE A 77 8.18 -24.12 28.66
N LEU A 78 9.47 -24.27 29.01
CA LEU A 78 10.54 -23.46 28.46
C LEU A 78 10.64 -23.61 26.94
N LEU A 79 10.59 -24.85 26.43
CA LEU A 79 10.64 -25.11 24.99
C LEU A 79 9.42 -24.53 24.26
N LEU A 80 8.23 -24.63 24.84
CA LEU A 80 7.02 -24.02 24.28
C LEU A 80 7.12 -22.48 24.31
N ALA A 81 7.64 -21.88 25.37
CA ALA A 81 7.86 -20.44 25.47
C ALA A 81 8.89 -19.96 24.45
N LEU A 82 10.00 -20.69 24.26
CA LEU A 82 11.01 -20.35 23.27
C LEU A 82 10.47 -20.51 21.84
N ASN A 83 9.68 -21.56 21.60
CA ASN A 83 9.01 -21.73 20.31
C ASN A 83 7.99 -20.61 20.07
N GLY A 84 7.18 -20.24 21.06
CA GLY A 84 6.27 -19.12 20.96
C GLY A 84 6.98 -17.79 20.69
N LEU A 85 8.08 -17.53 21.41
CA LEU A 85 8.93 -16.37 21.18
C LEU A 85 9.55 -16.38 19.78
N TYR A 86 10.03 -17.52 19.32
CA TYR A 86 10.53 -17.69 17.95
C TYR A 86 9.48 -17.35 16.90
N HIS A 87 8.24 -17.81 17.05
CA HIS A 87 7.15 -17.49 16.14
C HIS A 87 6.66 -16.04 16.21
N LEU A 88 6.83 -15.38 17.36
CA LEU A 88 6.57 -13.95 17.53
C LEU A 88 7.66 -13.09 16.89
N VAL A 89 8.93 -13.49 17.01
CA VAL A 89 10.07 -12.70 16.53
C VAL A 89 10.37 -12.96 15.04
N ARG A 90 10.09 -14.18 14.55
CA ARG A 90 10.36 -14.58 13.17
C ARG A 90 9.67 -13.69 12.11
N PRO A 91 8.37 -13.32 12.20
CA PRO A 91 7.77 -12.39 11.24
C PRO A 91 8.36 -10.98 11.38
N TYR A 92 8.75 -10.57 12.61
CA TYR A 92 9.39 -9.27 12.83
C TYR A 92 10.82 -9.22 12.28
N SER A 93 11.61 -10.28 12.43
CA SER A 93 12.97 -10.32 11.88
C SER A 93 12.97 -10.38 10.34
N GLY A 94 11.99 -11.05 9.74
CA GLY A 94 11.81 -11.05 8.28
C GLY A 94 11.41 -9.68 7.75
N THR A 95 10.43 -9.02 8.40
CA THR A 95 9.93 -7.70 8.01
C THR A 95 10.95 -6.60 8.31
N VAL A 96 11.58 -6.63 9.47
CA VAL A 96 12.62 -5.65 9.85
C VAL A 96 13.88 -5.85 9.01
N ALA A 97 14.29 -7.09 8.69
CA ALA A 97 15.39 -7.34 7.77
C ALA A 97 15.06 -6.93 6.34
N GLN A 98 13.80 -7.03 5.91
CA GLN A 98 13.35 -6.56 4.61
C GLN A 98 13.24 -5.02 4.56
N TYR A 99 12.90 -4.37 5.68
CA TYR A 99 12.97 -2.92 5.83
C TYR A 99 14.39 -2.39 6.05
N ILE A 100 15.28 -3.17 6.69
CA ILE A 100 16.69 -2.82 6.91
C ILE A 100 17.56 -3.27 5.73
N HIS A 101 17.16 -4.27 4.96
CA HIS A 101 17.74 -4.60 3.66
C HIS A 101 17.08 -3.77 2.55
N TRP A 102 16.95 -2.48 2.76
CA TRP A 102 17.15 -1.56 1.66
C TRP A 102 18.56 -1.88 1.14
N PRO A 103 18.73 -2.27 -0.11
CA PRO A 103 20.04 -2.69 -0.60
C PRO A 103 20.96 -1.47 -0.53
N GLY A 104 21.67 -1.34 0.58
CA GLY A 104 22.65 -0.29 0.81
C GLY A 104 23.91 -0.43 -0.03
N SER A 105 23.81 -1.05 -1.21
CA SER A 105 24.89 -1.17 -2.20
C SER A 105 24.49 -0.72 -3.61
N LEU A 106 23.21 -0.39 -3.85
CA LEU A 106 22.87 0.31 -5.08
C LEU A 106 23.06 1.80 -4.82
N SER A 107 23.84 2.48 -5.66
CA SER A 107 23.92 3.93 -5.60
C SER A 107 22.51 4.50 -5.80
N GLN A 108 22.21 5.64 -5.20
CA GLN A 108 20.92 6.29 -5.34
C GLN A 108 20.59 6.54 -6.83
N ASP A 109 21.64 6.71 -7.67
CA ASP A 109 21.53 6.84 -9.11
C ASP A 109 21.09 5.54 -9.81
N ASP A 110 21.48 4.35 -9.29
CA ASP A 110 21.09 3.06 -9.86
C ASP A 110 19.59 2.74 -9.67
N LEU A 111 18.92 3.44 -8.77
CA LEU A 111 17.49 3.31 -8.51
C LEU A 111 16.69 4.52 -9.01
N SER A 112 17.31 5.49 -9.65
CA SER A 112 16.61 6.66 -10.17
C SER A 112 15.58 6.26 -11.23
N CYS A 113 14.38 6.84 -11.16
CA CYS A 113 13.35 6.72 -12.19
C CYS A 113 13.50 7.79 -13.29
N SER A 114 14.62 8.52 -13.32
CA SER A 114 14.92 9.51 -14.36
C SER A 114 15.37 8.84 -15.65
N CYS A 115 14.80 9.29 -16.75
CA CYS A 115 15.16 8.87 -18.10
C CYS A 115 16.03 9.92 -18.85
N GLY A 116 16.52 10.95 -18.12
CA GLY A 116 17.31 12.03 -18.69
C GLY A 116 16.48 13.20 -19.17
N ASP A 117 17.05 14.00 -20.07
CA ASP A 117 16.47 15.27 -20.51
C ASP A 117 15.93 15.21 -21.96
N SER A 118 16.05 14.06 -22.63
CA SER A 118 15.53 13.86 -23.98
C SER A 118 15.05 12.43 -24.22
N ILE A 119 14.15 12.27 -25.19
CA ILE A 119 13.67 10.95 -25.61
C ILE A 119 14.80 10.07 -26.13
N ALA A 120 15.78 10.67 -26.83
CA ALA A 120 16.96 9.95 -27.31
C ALA A 120 17.77 9.37 -26.12
N GLU A 121 17.97 10.16 -25.08
CA GLU A 121 18.63 9.70 -23.85
C GLU A 121 17.79 8.63 -23.14
N ALA A 122 16.48 8.83 -23.02
CA ALA A 122 15.57 7.85 -22.43
C ALA A 122 15.69 6.47 -23.10
N LEU A 123 15.78 6.43 -24.41
CA LEU A 123 15.98 5.19 -25.17
C LEU A 123 17.34 4.53 -24.87
N THR A 124 18.41 5.30 -24.69
CA THR A 124 19.72 4.74 -24.28
C THR A 124 19.71 4.14 -22.90
N ARG A 125 18.84 4.64 -22.01
CA ARG A 125 18.62 4.15 -20.64
C ARG A 125 17.61 3.01 -20.58
N SER A 126 17.18 2.46 -21.72
CA SER A 126 16.13 1.42 -21.83
C SER A 126 14.79 1.85 -21.23
N CYS A 127 14.54 3.14 -21.15
CA CYS A 127 13.26 3.67 -20.74
C CYS A 127 12.20 3.43 -21.83
N ARG A 128 10.95 3.30 -21.37
CA ARG A 128 9.75 3.27 -22.21
C ARG A 128 8.69 4.18 -21.62
N TYR A 129 7.83 4.71 -22.46
CA TYR A 129 6.65 5.42 -21.99
C TYR A 129 5.72 4.47 -21.26
N ASP A 130 5.33 4.83 -20.06
CA ASP A 130 4.40 4.12 -19.19
C ASP A 130 3.12 4.94 -19.07
N THR A 131 2.01 4.39 -19.57
CA THR A 131 0.70 5.06 -19.64
C THR A 131 0.10 5.29 -18.26
N LEU A 132 0.29 4.33 -17.34
CA LEU A 132 -0.17 4.45 -15.96
C LEU A 132 0.51 5.63 -15.26
N SER A 133 1.80 5.82 -15.50
CA SER A 133 2.61 6.86 -14.86
C SER A 133 2.61 8.20 -15.60
N ALA A 134 2.12 8.22 -16.85
CA ALA A 134 2.27 9.37 -17.75
C ALA A 134 3.72 9.86 -17.82
N ALA A 135 4.67 8.93 -17.88
CA ALA A 135 6.10 9.21 -17.82
C ALA A 135 6.91 8.18 -18.58
N TRP A 136 8.11 8.56 -19.00
CA TRP A 136 9.14 7.62 -19.41
C TRP A 136 9.79 7.03 -18.17
N LEU A 137 9.85 5.70 -18.08
CA LEU A 137 10.38 5.00 -16.92
C LEU A 137 11.39 3.92 -17.33
N PRO A 138 12.49 3.77 -16.56
CA PRO A 138 13.44 2.68 -16.72
C PRO A 138 12.82 1.35 -16.23
N PRO A 139 13.40 0.19 -16.60
CA PRO A 139 12.81 -1.12 -16.30
C PRO A 139 12.47 -1.35 -14.83
N HIS A 140 13.29 -0.85 -13.89
CA HIS A 140 13.11 -1.06 -12.46
C HIS A 140 12.00 -0.19 -11.82
N CYS A 141 11.50 0.82 -12.54
CA CYS A 141 10.40 1.68 -12.10
C CYS A 141 9.06 1.34 -12.78
N ARG A 142 9.05 0.37 -13.69
CA ARG A 142 7.85 -0.07 -14.39
C ARG A 142 7.25 -1.34 -13.79
N ASP A 143 5.94 -1.46 -13.89
CA ASP A 143 5.19 -2.70 -13.72
C ASP A 143 4.41 -2.94 -15.02
N ASP A 144 5.10 -3.55 -16.00
CA ASP A 144 4.57 -3.70 -17.36
C ASP A 144 3.26 -4.51 -17.41
N GLU A 145 3.11 -5.50 -16.51
CA GLU A 145 1.86 -6.28 -16.40
C GLU A 145 0.72 -5.41 -15.88
N LEU A 146 0.98 -4.63 -14.84
CA LEU A 146 -0.04 -3.77 -14.24
C LEU A 146 -0.43 -2.64 -15.21
N THR A 147 0.54 -2.04 -15.91
CA THR A 147 0.28 -1.04 -16.94
C THR A 147 -0.57 -1.60 -18.09
N ALA A 148 -0.27 -2.81 -18.56
CA ALA A 148 -1.11 -3.48 -19.59
C ALA A 148 -2.55 -3.71 -19.09
N ARG A 149 -2.74 -4.03 -17.82
CA ARG A 149 -4.07 -4.16 -17.21
C ARG A 149 -4.78 -2.81 -17.05
N PHE A 150 -4.03 -1.75 -16.80
CA PHE A 150 -4.56 -0.39 -16.80
C PHE A 150 -5.01 0.04 -18.20
N ASP A 151 -4.20 -0.23 -19.22
CA ASP A 151 -4.52 0.08 -20.62
C ASP A 151 -5.79 -0.61 -21.12
N ALA A 152 -6.11 -1.76 -20.54
CA ALA A 152 -7.33 -2.52 -20.84
C ALA A 152 -8.49 -2.27 -19.85
N ALA A 153 -8.43 -1.20 -19.03
CA ALA A 153 -9.46 -0.90 -18.03
C ALA A 153 -10.38 0.28 -18.40
N GLY A 154 -10.19 0.85 -19.57
CA GLY A 154 -10.98 1.96 -20.07
C GLY A 154 -12.38 1.57 -20.57
N PRO A 155 -13.21 2.53 -20.92
CA PRO A 155 -14.58 2.31 -21.39
C PRO A 155 -14.69 1.97 -22.88
N GLY A 156 -13.61 2.11 -23.64
CA GLY A 156 -13.60 1.85 -25.09
C GLY A 156 -13.51 0.37 -25.45
N ASP A 157 -13.53 0.08 -26.74
CA ASP A 157 -13.41 -1.27 -27.26
C ASP A 157 -12.14 -1.97 -26.76
N GLY A 158 -12.29 -3.19 -26.26
CA GLY A 158 -11.18 -3.92 -25.65
C GLY A 158 -10.64 -3.29 -24.36
N GLY A 159 -11.36 -2.34 -23.76
CA GLY A 159 -10.93 -1.62 -22.56
C GLY A 159 -10.01 -0.43 -22.82
N ALA A 160 -9.96 0.07 -24.05
CA ALA A 160 -9.08 1.18 -24.43
C ALA A 160 -9.49 2.51 -23.74
N TRP A 161 -8.49 3.32 -23.42
CA TRP A 161 -8.66 4.70 -23.00
C TRP A 161 -8.64 5.63 -24.23
N THR A 162 -9.42 6.71 -24.15
CA THR A 162 -9.34 7.79 -25.12
C THR A 162 -8.55 8.96 -24.53
N TYR A 163 -7.61 9.46 -25.31
CA TYR A 163 -6.77 10.60 -24.96
C TYR A 163 -7.06 11.75 -25.91
N TYR A 164 -6.99 12.98 -25.42
CA TYR A 164 -7.37 14.18 -26.16
C TYR A 164 -6.22 15.19 -26.20
N ALA A 165 -6.11 15.91 -27.30
CA ALA A 165 -5.16 17.01 -27.45
C ALA A 165 -5.64 18.28 -26.77
N ASP A 166 -6.95 18.40 -26.53
CA ASP A 166 -7.58 19.56 -25.92
C ASP A 166 -8.66 19.15 -24.91
N GLN A 167 -8.94 20.02 -23.95
CA GLN A 167 -9.94 19.78 -22.92
C GLN A 167 -11.38 19.77 -23.45
N SER A 168 -11.61 20.32 -24.66
CA SER A 168 -12.94 20.32 -25.29
C SER A 168 -13.24 18.96 -25.94
N GLY A 169 -12.25 18.08 -26.08
CA GLY A 169 -12.40 16.75 -26.67
C GLY A 169 -12.58 16.75 -28.20
N ASN A 170 -12.21 17.84 -28.86
CA ASN A 170 -12.39 17.97 -30.32
C ASN A 170 -11.38 17.12 -31.11
N SER A 171 -10.23 16.83 -30.51
CA SER A 171 -9.12 16.15 -31.15
C SER A 171 -8.56 15.09 -30.23
N THR A 172 -8.35 13.87 -30.76
CA THR A 172 -7.77 12.75 -30.02
C THR A 172 -6.28 12.63 -30.28
N MET A 173 -5.55 12.05 -29.33
CA MET A 173 -4.13 11.72 -29.45
C MET A 173 -3.90 10.21 -29.32
N THR A 174 -2.96 9.70 -30.07
CA THR A 174 -2.44 8.34 -29.93
C THR A 174 -1.39 8.28 -28.81
N LEU A 175 -1.17 7.09 -28.24
CA LEU A 175 -0.08 6.87 -27.26
C LEU A 175 1.29 7.21 -27.85
N ALA A 176 1.50 7.01 -29.15
CA ALA A 176 2.75 7.36 -29.82
C ALA A 176 2.99 8.89 -29.84
N GLU A 177 1.94 9.67 -30.09
CA GLU A 177 2.00 11.14 -30.03
C GLU A 177 2.23 11.63 -28.61
N ILE A 178 1.51 11.04 -27.63
CA ILE A 178 1.69 11.40 -26.23
C ILE A 178 3.13 11.12 -25.74
N ALA A 179 3.69 9.97 -26.11
CA ALA A 179 5.07 9.62 -25.75
C ALA A 179 6.10 10.61 -26.29
N GLN A 180 5.77 11.38 -27.33
CA GLN A 180 6.64 12.38 -27.94
C GLN A 180 6.46 13.79 -27.35
N LEU A 181 5.51 14.00 -26.45
CA LEU A 181 5.25 15.33 -25.87
C LEU A 181 6.50 15.99 -25.24
N PRO A 182 7.43 15.27 -24.59
CA PRO A 182 8.63 15.91 -24.02
C PRO A 182 9.55 16.60 -25.04
N GLY A 183 9.40 16.29 -26.31
CA GLY A 183 10.15 16.93 -27.41
C GLY A 183 9.30 17.82 -28.31
N ASN A 184 8.07 18.13 -27.89
CA ASN A 184 7.11 18.89 -28.69
C ASN A 184 6.90 20.30 -28.12
N ASP A 185 7.37 21.32 -28.83
CA ASP A 185 7.24 22.73 -28.42
C ASP A 185 5.81 23.27 -28.58
N THR A 186 4.89 22.54 -29.21
CA THR A 186 3.53 23.01 -29.51
C THR A 186 2.45 22.42 -28.58
N HIS A 187 2.73 21.26 -28.00
CA HIS A 187 1.81 20.60 -27.07
C HIS A 187 2.58 20.09 -25.86
N GLU A 188 2.26 20.62 -24.68
CA GLU A 188 2.87 20.21 -23.42
C GLU A 188 2.01 19.20 -22.64
N PHE A 189 0.70 19.16 -22.95
CA PHE A 189 -0.29 18.39 -22.21
C PHE A 189 -1.14 17.53 -23.13
N PHE A 190 -1.63 16.45 -22.56
CA PHE A 190 -2.75 15.67 -23.09
C PHE A 190 -3.85 15.58 -22.03
N TYR A 191 -5.07 15.29 -22.45
CA TYR A 191 -6.22 15.33 -21.57
C TYR A 191 -6.93 13.98 -21.56
N MET A 192 -7.56 13.67 -20.42
CA MET A 192 -8.25 12.41 -20.15
C MET A 192 -9.55 12.70 -19.40
N THR A 193 -10.41 11.67 -19.38
CA THR A 193 -11.62 11.71 -18.57
C THR A 193 -11.32 11.61 -17.08
N TYR A 194 -12.25 12.07 -16.25
CA TYR A 194 -12.20 11.88 -14.81
C TYR A 194 -12.14 10.39 -14.42
N ARG A 195 -12.82 9.52 -15.16
CA ARG A 195 -12.73 8.06 -15.03
C ARG A 195 -11.29 7.56 -15.12
N TRP A 196 -10.52 8.03 -16.09
CA TRP A 196 -9.12 7.67 -16.22
C TRP A 196 -8.35 8.01 -14.95
N HIS A 197 -8.58 9.20 -14.37
CA HIS A 197 -7.90 9.66 -13.16
C HIS A 197 -8.24 8.79 -11.94
N VAL A 198 -9.50 8.43 -11.75
CA VAL A 198 -9.93 7.52 -10.68
C VAL A 198 -9.23 6.17 -10.81
N PHE A 199 -9.13 5.62 -12.02
CA PHE A 199 -8.43 4.37 -12.27
C PHE A 199 -6.93 4.51 -12.06
N HIS A 200 -6.32 5.61 -12.54
CA HIS A 200 -4.91 5.93 -12.30
C HIS A 200 -4.58 5.89 -10.81
N CYS A 201 -5.30 6.61 -9.97
CA CYS A 201 -5.13 6.62 -8.52
C CYS A 201 -5.26 5.20 -7.92
N SER A 202 -6.30 4.46 -8.31
CA SER A 202 -6.52 3.09 -7.84
C SER A 202 -5.39 2.13 -8.25
N PHE A 203 -4.87 2.27 -9.47
CA PHE A 203 -3.78 1.44 -9.97
C PHE A 203 -2.43 1.79 -9.34
N TYR A 204 -2.22 3.03 -8.91
CA TYR A 204 -1.03 3.39 -8.13
C TYR A 204 -1.00 2.70 -6.77
N TRP A 205 -2.12 2.57 -6.07
CA TRP A 205 -2.18 1.75 -4.85
C TRP A 205 -1.83 0.29 -5.12
N ARG A 206 -2.28 -0.25 -6.26
CA ARG A 206 -1.90 -1.61 -6.68
C ARG A 206 -0.42 -1.72 -7.03
N LYS A 207 0.17 -0.70 -7.71
CA LYS A 207 1.59 -0.63 -8.04
C LYS A 207 2.43 -0.64 -6.76
N LEU A 208 2.07 0.20 -5.78
CA LEU A 208 2.71 0.25 -4.47
C LEU A 208 2.58 -1.09 -3.72
N HIS A 209 1.37 -1.66 -3.66
CA HIS A 209 1.14 -2.95 -3.02
C HIS A 209 2.00 -4.06 -3.64
N ARG A 210 2.04 -4.16 -4.96
CA ARG A 210 2.83 -5.16 -5.69
C ARG A 210 4.32 -5.00 -5.43
N MET A 211 4.82 -3.76 -5.42
CA MET A 211 6.21 -3.45 -5.09
C MET A 211 6.57 -3.88 -3.66
N VAL A 212 5.78 -3.47 -2.66
CA VAL A 212 6.05 -3.78 -1.24
C VAL A 212 6.01 -5.28 -0.96
N HIS A 213 5.16 -6.02 -1.64
CA HIS A 213 5.04 -7.48 -1.48
C HIS A 213 5.97 -8.28 -2.40
N GLY A 214 6.83 -7.62 -3.18
CA GLY A 214 7.80 -8.28 -4.04
C GLY A 214 7.15 -9.19 -5.10
N VAL A 215 6.00 -8.76 -5.65
CA VAL A 215 5.31 -9.52 -6.70
C VAL A 215 6.22 -9.60 -7.92
N GLU A 216 6.32 -10.76 -8.53
CA GLU A 216 7.12 -10.96 -9.73
C GLU A 216 6.69 -9.99 -10.85
N GLY A 217 7.66 -9.35 -11.50
CA GLY A 217 7.41 -8.33 -12.54
C GLY A 217 6.97 -6.96 -12.02
N ALA A 218 6.75 -6.79 -10.70
CA ALA A 218 6.44 -5.49 -10.14
C ALA A 218 7.63 -4.54 -10.20
N ALA A 219 7.34 -3.24 -10.21
CA ALA A 219 8.35 -2.20 -10.05
C ALA A 219 9.18 -2.44 -8.78
N LYS A 220 10.47 -2.15 -8.82
CA LYS A 220 11.36 -2.20 -7.64
C LYS A 220 11.36 -0.88 -6.89
N ARG A 221 10.90 0.18 -7.52
CA ARG A 221 10.75 1.51 -6.98
C ARG A 221 9.56 2.21 -7.64
N ILE A 222 8.85 3.01 -6.86
CA ILE A 222 7.88 4.00 -7.38
C ILE A 222 8.64 5.30 -7.63
N GLU A 223 8.34 5.96 -8.72
CA GLU A 223 8.86 7.28 -9.05
C GLU A 223 8.48 8.31 -7.99
N TYR A 224 9.40 9.21 -7.66
CA TYR A 224 9.27 10.14 -6.54
C TYR A 224 8.00 11.01 -6.59
N ARG A 225 7.60 11.45 -7.80
CA ARG A 225 6.37 12.27 -7.96
C ARG A 225 5.09 11.54 -7.52
N SER A 226 5.11 10.20 -7.50
CA SER A 226 3.95 9.36 -7.14
C SER A 226 4.15 8.62 -5.81
N ASP A 227 5.38 8.61 -5.27
CA ASP A 227 5.74 8.03 -3.97
C ASP A 227 5.80 9.14 -2.90
N SER A 228 4.70 9.85 -2.73
CA SER A 228 4.60 10.94 -1.75
C SER A 228 3.23 10.96 -1.10
N GLU A 229 3.18 11.39 0.16
CA GLU A 229 1.92 11.58 0.88
C GLU A 229 1.00 12.57 0.15
N SER A 230 1.57 13.61 -0.48
CA SER A 230 0.81 14.55 -1.27
C SER A 230 0.11 13.94 -2.49
N HIS A 231 0.69 12.88 -3.10
CA HIS A 231 0.02 12.14 -4.17
C HIS A 231 -1.10 11.25 -3.63
N ILE A 232 -0.92 10.68 -2.44
CA ILE A 232 -1.96 9.90 -1.75
C ILE A 232 -3.14 10.80 -1.40
N ASP A 233 -2.90 11.97 -0.79
CA ASP A 233 -3.92 12.97 -0.46
C ASP A 233 -4.66 13.46 -1.72
N HIS A 234 -3.92 13.69 -2.82
CA HIS A 234 -4.51 14.03 -4.10
C HIS A 234 -5.45 12.93 -4.60
N CYS A 235 -5.03 11.66 -4.57
CA CYS A 235 -5.83 10.53 -4.98
C CYS A 235 -7.06 10.33 -4.07
N GLU A 236 -6.95 10.55 -2.76
CA GLU A 236 -8.08 10.55 -1.83
C GLU A 236 -9.11 11.63 -2.23
N GLY A 237 -8.63 12.84 -2.53
CA GLY A 237 -9.47 13.90 -3.07
C GLY A 237 -10.21 13.49 -4.36
N ILE A 238 -9.50 12.83 -5.29
CA ILE A 238 -10.11 12.32 -6.53
C ILE A 238 -11.22 11.30 -6.22
N PHE A 239 -11.05 10.37 -5.29
CA PHE A 239 -12.09 9.38 -4.97
C PHE A 239 -13.34 9.97 -4.32
N THR A 240 -13.22 11.10 -3.63
CA THR A 240 -14.32 11.75 -2.91
C THR A 240 -15.07 12.78 -3.74
N LEU A 241 -14.55 13.18 -4.91
CA LEU A 241 -15.23 14.11 -5.80
C LEU A 241 -16.46 13.47 -6.44
N ASN A 242 -17.59 14.15 -6.37
CA ASN A 242 -18.78 13.80 -7.13
C ASN A 242 -18.75 14.50 -8.49
N TYR A 243 -18.05 13.89 -9.44
CA TYR A 243 -17.87 14.45 -10.77
C TYR A 243 -18.24 13.43 -11.87
N PRO A 244 -18.78 13.85 -13.03
CA PRO A 244 -19.13 12.91 -14.09
C PRO A 244 -17.90 12.16 -14.60
N LEU A 245 -17.96 10.83 -14.59
CA LEU A 245 -16.82 9.98 -14.93
C LEU A 245 -16.29 10.20 -16.35
N ASP A 246 -17.18 10.56 -17.29
CA ASP A 246 -16.82 10.74 -18.71
C ASP A 246 -16.45 12.18 -19.06
N ALA A 247 -16.46 13.10 -18.08
CA ALA A 247 -16.02 14.47 -18.31
C ALA A 247 -14.48 14.51 -18.50
N ILE A 248 -14.03 15.29 -19.49
CA ILE A 248 -12.61 15.53 -19.74
C ILE A 248 -12.16 16.59 -18.72
N ALA A 249 -11.63 16.11 -17.60
CA ALA A 249 -11.31 16.95 -16.45
C ALA A 249 -9.89 16.75 -15.92
N THR A 250 -9.08 15.94 -16.60
CA THR A 250 -7.72 15.64 -16.21
C THR A 250 -6.78 16.04 -17.33
N GLY A 251 -5.75 16.80 -17.02
CA GLY A 251 -4.66 17.12 -17.93
C GLY A 251 -3.34 16.63 -17.33
N SER A 252 -2.46 16.09 -18.14
CA SER A 252 -1.12 15.66 -17.72
C SER A 252 -0.11 15.94 -18.81
N GLY A 253 1.08 16.40 -18.41
CA GLY A 253 2.28 16.34 -19.25
C GLY A 253 2.96 14.99 -19.13
N VAL A 254 3.90 14.72 -20.03
CA VAL A 254 4.76 13.53 -19.99
C VAL A 254 6.12 13.88 -19.41
N SER A 255 6.52 13.19 -18.35
CA SER A 255 7.80 13.43 -17.70
C SER A 255 8.88 12.48 -18.25
N LEU A 256 10.07 13.02 -18.52
CA LEU A 256 11.32 12.26 -18.71
C LEU A 256 12.05 12.03 -17.38
N ASN A 257 11.83 12.92 -16.40
CA ASN A 257 12.42 12.80 -15.08
C ASN A 257 11.32 12.67 -14.01
N ALA A 258 10.89 11.44 -13.78
CA ALA A 258 9.81 11.15 -12.84
C ALA A 258 10.23 11.28 -11.35
N ASP A 259 11.52 11.51 -11.08
CA ASP A 259 12.04 11.81 -9.74
C ASP A 259 11.99 13.31 -9.41
N ARG A 260 11.68 14.17 -10.36
CA ARG A 260 11.43 15.59 -10.09
C ARG A 260 9.95 15.82 -9.80
N ILE A 261 9.67 16.57 -8.74
CA ILE A 261 8.36 17.21 -8.58
C ILE A 261 8.33 18.32 -9.64
N PRO A 262 7.32 18.35 -10.53
CA PRO A 262 7.14 19.52 -11.39
C PRO A 262 7.01 20.74 -10.48
N ASN A 263 7.84 21.77 -10.70
CA ASN A 263 7.67 23.03 -10.00
C ASN A 263 6.32 23.60 -10.41
N ILE A 264 5.33 23.52 -9.50
CA ILE A 264 3.97 24.04 -9.72
C ILE A 264 3.97 25.60 -9.74
N HIS A 265 5.15 26.20 -9.67
CA HIS A 265 5.38 27.64 -9.56
C HIS A 265 6.26 28.23 -10.67
N GLU A 266 6.55 27.50 -11.77
CA GLU A 266 7.18 28.13 -12.95
C GLU A 266 6.21 28.25 -14.11
#